data_fe33561dbd4f81070bc0e0edcf5bbf67
#
_entry.id   fe33561dbd4f81070bc0e0edcf5bbf67
#
_cell.length_a   1.000
_cell.length_b   1.000
_cell.length_c   1.000
_cell.angle_alpha   90.00
_cell.angle_beta   90.00
_cell.angle_gamma   90.00
#
_symmetry.space_group_name_H-M   'P 1'
#
loop_
_entity.id
_entity.type
_entity.pdbx_description
1 polymer ?
#
loop_
_entity_poly.entity_id
_entity_poly.type
_entity_poly.pdbx_seq_one_letter_code
_entity_poly.pdbx_strand_id
1 'polypeptide(L)'
;EGLTSDMIHKLVAADPVLVKDAGPVPAEGTLLPETYLFTRGTSRAEMITRMEDAEKKFLDAQWAKRAPDLPLATPEQALILASIVEKETALPAERRHIAAVFVNRLKAGMRLQSDPTIIYGITKGYPLGRGIRESELAADTPYNTYAITGLPPTPICNPGKDSIAAVLNPAASADLYFVANGKGGHVFAATMAQHERNVVAWRAVERARQGLPPLPEAK
;
A
#
# COMPACT_ATOMS: atom_id res chain seq x y z
N GLU A 1 -3.86 2.50 -10.41
CA GLU A 1 -3.63 1.86 -9.10
C GLU A 1 -2.73 2.74 -8.23
N GLY A 2 -2.89 2.71 -6.92
CA GLY A 2 -2.05 3.45 -5.99
C GLY A 2 -2.25 4.97 -5.95
N LEU A 3 -3.21 5.53 -6.68
CA LEU A 3 -3.61 6.93 -6.59
C LEU A 3 -4.60 7.14 -5.45
N THR A 4 -4.60 8.34 -4.85
CA THR A 4 -5.60 8.70 -3.85
C THR A 4 -6.94 9.03 -4.51
N SER A 5 -8.02 9.01 -3.74
CA SER A 5 -9.35 9.37 -4.26
C SER A 5 -9.39 10.81 -4.77
N ASP A 6 -8.68 11.75 -4.14
CA ASP A 6 -8.54 13.12 -4.63
C ASP A 6 -7.83 13.20 -6.00
N MET A 7 -6.76 12.41 -6.19
CA MET A 7 -6.05 12.35 -7.48
C MET A 7 -6.95 11.79 -8.58
N ILE A 8 -7.66 10.68 -8.30
CA ILE A 8 -8.58 10.07 -9.28
C ILE A 8 -9.73 11.02 -9.58
N HIS A 9 -10.31 11.65 -8.57
CA HIS A 9 -11.39 12.63 -8.74
C HIS A 9 -10.95 13.79 -9.65
N LYS A 10 -9.73 14.31 -9.48
CA LYS A 10 -9.17 15.34 -10.36
C LYS A 10 -8.97 14.85 -11.79
N LEU A 11 -8.54 13.60 -11.99
CA LEU A 11 -8.43 13.01 -13.34
C LEU A 11 -9.82 12.91 -14.02
N VAL A 12 -10.82 12.43 -13.30
CA VAL A 12 -12.21 12.34 -13.81
C VAL A 12 -12.79 13.74 -14.09
N ALA A 13 -12.52 14.70 -13.20
CA ALA A 13 -12.97 16.08 -13.36
C ALA A 13 -12.33 16.77 -14.58
N ALA A 14 -11.10 16.43 -14.91
CA ALA A 14 -10.36 17.00 -16.05
C ALA A 14 -10.68 16.32 -17.40
N ASP A 15 -11.38 15.17 -17.40
CA ASP A 15 -11.68 14.46 -18.65
C ASP A 15 -12.59 15.28 -19.57
N PRO A 16 -12.19 15.57 -20.84
CA PRO A 16 -12.92 16.46 -21.73
C PRO A 16 -14.17 15.84 -22.37
N VAL A 17 -14.34 14.52 -22.27
CA VAL A 17 -15.47 13.79 -22.87
C VAL A 17 -16.62 13.62 -21.87
N LEU A 18 -16.28 13.47 -20.59
CA LEU A 18 -17.25 13.41 -19.51
C LEU A 18 -17.92 14.76 -19.28
N VAL A 19 -19.21 14.73 -18.90
CA VAL A 19 -20.00 15.95 -18.71
C VAL A 19 -20.41 16.15 -17.26
N LYS A 20 -20.87 17.36 -16.91
CA LYS A 20 -21.34 17.77 -15.59
C LYS A 20 -20.26 17.72 -14.51
N ASP A 21 -20.65 18.02 -13.29
CA ASP A 21 -19.78 17.99 -12.13
C ASP A 21 -19.49 16.53 -11.67
N ALA A 22 -18.33 16.32 -11.09
CA ALA A 22 -17.93 15.04 -10.51
C ALA A 22 -18.51 14.80 -9.09
N GLY A 23 -19.07 15.84 -8.48
CA GLY A 23 -19.53 15.78 -7.08
C GLY A 23 -18.37 15.87 -6.07
N PRO A 24 -18.60 15.50 -4.82
CA PRO A 24 -17.57 15.50 -3.78
C PRO A 24 -16.50 14.42 -4.04
N VAL A 25 -15.31 14.63 -3.48
CA VAL A 25 -14.25 13.60 -3.49
C VAL A 25 -14.72 12.38 -2.68
N PRO A 26 -14.70 11.16 -3.27
CA PRO A 26 -15.08 9.94 -2.58
C PRO A 26 -14.14 9.61 -1.40
N ALA A 27 -14.60 8.75 -0.50
CA ALA A 27 -13.76 8.25 0.57
C ALA A 27 -12.52 7.54 0.02
N GLU A 28 -11.42 7.58 0.79
CA GLU A 28 -10.17 6.98 0.35
C GLU A 28 -10.29 5.44 0.23
N GLY A 29 -9.79 4.90 -0.88
CA GLY A 29 -9.80 3.47 -1.16
C GLY A 29 -11.07 2.93 -1.81
N THR A 30 -12.12 3.74 -1.98
CA THR A 30 -13.43 3.26 -2.47
C THR A 30 -13.57 3.21 -4.00
N LEU A 31 -12.55 3.61 -4.74
CA LEU A 31 -12.59 3.65 -6.20
C LEU A 31 -11.75 2.50 -6.78
N LEU A 32 -12.36 1.53 -7.46
CA LEU A 32 -11.58 0.48 -8.13
C LEU A 32 -10.83 1.06 -9.33
N PRO A 33 -9.48 1.06 -9.33
CA PRO A 33 -8.71 1.46 -10.50
C PRO A 33 -8.77 0.36 -11.57
N GLU A 34 -9.45 0.66 -12.68
CA GLU A 34 -9.68 -0.25 -13.79
C GLU A 34 -9.92 0.52 -15.09
N THR A 35 -9.97 -0.17 -16.21
CA THR A 35 -10.37 0.41 -17.49
C THR A 35 -11.90 0.50 -17.58
N TYR A 36 -12.42 1.72 -17.69
CA TYR A 36 -13.85 1.98 -17.81
C TYR A 36 -14.19 2.51 -19.20
N LEU A 37 -14.99 1.75 -19.94
CA LEU A 37 -15.55 2.20 -21.21
C LEU A 37 -16.77 3.08 -20.95
N PHE A 38 -16.86 4.20 -21.63
CA PHE A 38 -18.00 5.12 -21.54
C PHE A 38 -18.31 5.79 -22.89
N THR A 39 -19.51 6.30 -23.02
CA THR A 39 -19.98 7.00 -24.21
C THR A 39 -19.98 8.51 -23.98
N ARG A 40 -19.97 9.28 -25.08
CA ARG A 40 -20.12 10.73 -24.99
C ARG A 40 -21.43 11.07 -24.28
N GLY A 41 -21.37 11.99 -23.32
CA GLY A 41 -22.52 12.37 -22.48
C GLY A 41 -22.61 11.65 -21.14
N THR A 42 -21.77 10.66 -20.87
CA THR A 42 -21.61 10.07 -19.51
C THR A 42 -21.19 11.17 -18.53
N SER A 43 -21.86 11.27 -17.39
CA SER A 43 -21.49 12.25 -16.38
C SER A 43 -20.31 11.81 -15.53
N ARG A 44 -19.54 12.78 -15.02
CA ARG A 44 -18.42 12.52 -14.10
C ARG A 44 -18.88 11.82 -12.81
N ALA A 45 -20.02 12.25 -12.26
CA ALA A 45 -20.60 11.61 -11.08
C ALA A 45 -20.98 10.15 -11.34
N GLU A 46 -21.55 9.84 -12.51
CA GLU A 46 -21.84 8.46 -12.91
C GLU A 46 -20.56 7.62 -13.04
N MET A 47 -19.49 8.18 -13.58
CA MET A 47 -18.18 7.49 -13.64
C MET A 47 -17.67 7.16 -12.24
N ILE A 48 -17.70 8.11 -11.31
CA ILE A 48 -17.31 7.90 -9.90
C ILE A 48 -18.15 6.78 -9.27
N THR A 49 -19.48 6.85 -9.39
CA THR A 49 -20.37 5.81 -8.86
C THR A 49 -20.04 4.41 -9.43
N ARG A 50 -19.75 4.32 -10.73
CA ARG A 50 -19.33 3.05 -11.35
C ARG A 50 -18.03 2.49 -10.76
N MET A 51 -17.09 3.37 -10.40
CA MET A 51 -15.83 2.96 -9.76
C MET A 51 -16.08 2.50 -8.32
N GLU A 52 -16.96 3.16 -7.57
CA GLU A 52 -17.36 2.77 -6.22
C GLU A 52 -18.10 1.43 -6.20
N ASP A 53 -19.08 1.25 -7.09
CA ASP A 53 -19.84 0.00 -7.22
C ASP A 53 -18.93 -1.16 -7.60
N ALA A 54 -17.97 -0.92 -8.50
CA ALA A 54 -17.02 -1.94 -8.94
C ALA A 54 -16.07 -2.35 -7.78
N GLU A 55 -15.59 -1.38 -7.00
CA GLU A 55 -14.76 -1.64 -5.82
C GLU A 55 -15.51 -2.48 -4.80
N LYS A 56 -16.69 -2.00 -4.37
CA LYS A 56 -17.53 -2.70 -3.40
C LYS A 56 -17.84 -4.13 -3.85
N LYS A 57 -18.27 -4.32 -5.08
CA LYS A 57 -18.58 -5.64 -5.63
C LYS A 57 -17.36 -6.56 -5.64
N PHE A 58 -16.20 -6.03 -6.02
CA PHE A 58 -14.97 -6.82 -6.06
C PHE A 58 -14.52 -7.22 -4.64
N LEU A 59 -14.48 -6.25 -3.71
CA LEU A 59 -14.09 -6.47 -2.32
C LEU A 59 -15.01 -7.51 -1.65
N ASP A 60 -16.33 -7.37 -1.76
CA ASP A 60 -17.30 -8.31 -1.18
C ASP A 60 -17.10 -9.73 -1.73
N ALA A 61 -16.88 -9.86 -3.04
CA ALA A 61 -16.66 -11.16 -3.67
C ALA A 61 -15.33 -11.82 -3.23
N GLN A 62 -14.27 -11.03 -3.05
CA GLN A 62 -12.99 -11.52 -2.55
C GLN A 62 -13.03 -11.85 -1.05
N TRP A 63 -13.71 -11.01 -0.26
CA TRP A 63 -13.91 -11.23 1.18
C TRP A 63 -14.61 -12.55 1.46
N ALA A 64 -15.62 -12.91 0.67
CA ALA A 64 -16.33 -14.18 0.79
C ALA A 64 -15.44 -15.41 0.56
N LYS A 65 -14.34 -15.25 -0.17
CA LYS A 65 -13.38 -16.32 -0.53
C LYS A 65 -12.04 -16.20 0.19
N ARG A 66 -11.96 -15.31 1.20
CA ARG A 66 -10.70 -15.05 1.89
C ARG A 66 -10.13 -16.28 2.57
N ALA A 67 -8.83 -16.32 2.72
CA ALA A 67 -8.14 -17.33 3.51
C ALA A 67 -8.67 -17.34 4.97
N PRO A 68 -8.75 -18.52 5.60
CA PRO A 68 -9.08 -18.58 7.03
C PRO A 68 -8.01 -17.88 7.88
N ASP A 69 -8.38 -17.53 9.09
CA ASP A 69 -7.46 -17.02 10.12
C ASP A 69 -6.70 -15.73 9.77
N LEU A 70 -7.26 -14.90 8.88
CA LEU A 70 -6.74 -13.55 8.68
C LEU A 70 -7.02 -12.69 9.92
N PRO A 71 -6.06 -11.87 10.38
CA PRO A 71 -6.23 -10.93 11.50
C PRO A 71 -6.99 -9.66 11.08
N LEU A 72 -8.02 -9.82 10.28
CA LEU A 72 -8.84 -8.76 9.69
C LEU A 72 -10.30 -9.08 9.99
N ALA A 73 -10.99 -8.18 10.68
CA ALA A 73 -12.36 -8.40 11.12
C ALA A 73 -13.40 -8.00 10.06
N THR A 74 -13.06 -7.05 9.17
CA THR A 74 -13.99 -6.49 8.19
C THR A 74 -13.36 -6.33 6.81
N PRO A 75 -14.17 -6.27 5.73
CA PRO A 75 -13.67 -5.96 4.38
C PRO A 75 -12.89 -4.65 4.32
N GLU A 76 -13.31 -3.61 5.06
CA GLU A 76 -12.65 -2.32 5.11
C GLU A 76 -11.23 -2.44 5.67
N GLN A 77 -11.00 -3.28 6.68
CA GLN A 77 -9.66 -3.55 7.19
C GLN A 77 -8.78 -4.23 6.12
N ALA A 78 -9.35 -5.10 5.31
CA ALA A 78 -8.63 -5.70 4.18
C ALA A 78 -8.27 -4.63 3.13
N LEU A 79 -9.18 -3.70 2.86
CA LEU A 79 -8.93 -2.59 1.94
C LEU A 79 -7.82 -1.65 2.44
N ILE A 80 -7.82 -1.35 3.75
CA ILE A 80 -6.73 -0.57 4.38
C ILE A 80 -5.39 -1.28 4.18
N LEU A 81 -5.30 -2.57 4.50
CA LEU A 81 -4.05 -3.31 4.33
C LEU A 81 -3.66 -3.43 2.85
N ALA A 82 -4.62 -3.62 1.94
CA ALA A 82 -4.37 -3.67 0.50
C ALA A 82 -3.78 -2.37 -0.03
N SER A 83 -4.23 -1.22 0.48
CA SER A 83 -3.67 0.08 0.10
C SER A 83 -2.20 0.25 0.52
N ILE A 84 -1.79 -0.37 1.64
CA ILE A 84 -0.39 -0.40 2.07
C ILE A 84 0.42 -1.32 1.14
N VAL A 85 -0.05 -2.54 0.89
CA VAL A 85 0.60 -3.50 -0.04
C VAL A 85 0.77 -2.90 -1.43
N GLU A 86 -0.23 -2.17 -1.93
CA GLU A 86 -0.19 -1.47 -3.23
C GLU A 86 0.98 -0.48 -3.32
N LYS A 87 1.29 0.20 -2.22
CA LYS A 87 2.36 1.20 -2.16
C LYS A 87 3.74 0.61 -1.86
N GLU A 88 3.83 -0.65 -1.41
CA GLU A 88 5.10 -1.29 -1.07
C GLU A 88 5.77 -1.97 -2.26
N THR A 89 5.02 -2.51 -3.21
CA THR A 89 5.62 -3.20 -4.34
C THR A 89 4.85 -3.00 -5.64
N ALA A 90 5.60 -2.69 -6.70
CA ALA A 90 5.11 -2.73 -8.06
C ALA A 90 5.24 -4.13 -8.70
N LEU A 91 5.90 -5.09 -8.03
CA LEU A 91 6.14 -6.43 -8.56
C LEU A 91 4.98 -7.38 -8.26
N PRO A 92 4.20 -7.83 -9.25
CA PRO A 92 3.08 -8.75 -9.04
C PRO A 92 3.49 -10.03 -8.31
N ALA A 93 4.68 -10.57 -8.62
CA ALA A 93 5.19 -11.81 -8.03
C ALA A 93 5.44 -11.72 -6.51
N GLU A 94 5.72 -10.53 -5.98
CA GLU A 94 6.01 -10.32 -4.56
C GLU A 94 4.78 -9.90 -3.75
N ARG A 95 3.72 -9.44 -4.39
CA ARG A 95 2.56 -8.82 -3.74
C ARG A 95 1.94 -9.71 -2.66
N ARG A 96 1.74 -11.00 -2.95
CA ARG A 96 1.22 -11.97 -1.96
C ARG A 96 2.19 -12.24 -0.81
N HIS A 97 3.50 -12.14 -1.04
CA HIS A 97 4.52 -12.32 0.00
C HIS A 97 4.60 -11.09 0.91
N ILE A 98 4.59 -9.88 0.33
CA ILE A 98 4.49 -8.63 1.10
C ILE A 98 3.23 -8.63 1.97
N ALA A 99 2.07 -9.03 1.40
CA ALA A 99 0.83 -9.19 2.16
C ALA A 99 0.99 -10.18 3.32
N ALA A 100 1.69 -11.32 3.11
CA ALA A 100 1.95 -12.30 4.15
C ALA A 100 2.78 -11.71 5.31
N VAL A 101 3.81 -10.91 5.03
CA VAL A 101 4.59 -10.24 6.07
C VAL A 101 3.72 -9.34 6.93
N PHE A 102 2.87 -8.51 6.34
CA PHE A 102 1.98 -7.63 7.10
C PHE A 102 0.93 -8.40 7.90
N VAL A 103 0.35 -9.45 7.32
CA VAL A 103 -0.58 -10.36 8.03
C VAL A 103 0.11 -11.02 9.23
N ASN A 104 1.33 -11.50 9.06
CA ASN A 104 2.12 -12.10 10.14
C ASN A 104 2.45 -11.09 11.24
N ARG A 105 2.82 -9.85 10.88
CA ARG A 105 3.04 -8.76 11.84
C ARG A 105 1.79 -8.44 12.64
N LEU A 106 0.63 -8.33 11.99
CA LEU A 106 -0.65 -8.09 12.68
C LEU A 106 -0.96 -9.23 13.66
N LYS A 107 -0.78 -10.50 13.26
CA LYS A 107 -0.95 -11.67 14.14
C LYS A 107 -0.01 -11.65 15.34
N ALA A 108 1.21 -11.18 15.16
CA ALA A 108 2.22 -11.07 16.20
C ALA A 108 2.09 -9.79 17.06
N GLY A 109 1.10 -8.92 16.82
CA GLY A 109 0.97 -7.62 17.49
C GLY A 109 2.10 -6.65 17.17
N MET A 110 2.83 -6.88 16.09
CA MET A 110 3.91 -6.00 15.64
C MET A 110 3.38 -4.79 14.90
N ARG A 111 4.11 -3.68 14.96
CA ARG A 111 3.86 -2.48 14.16
C ARG A 111 4.13 -2.77 12.68
N LEU A 112 3.34 -2.19 11.76
CA LEU A 112 3.51 -2.44 10.33
C LEU A 112 4.78 -1.80 9.76
N GLN A 113 5.17 -0.61 10.25
CA GLN A 113 6.40 0.10 9.88
C GLN A 113 6.54 0.29 8.37
N SER A 114 5.53 0.89 7.77
CA SER A 114 5.44 1.18 6.34
C SER A 114 5.60 2.68 6.07
N ASP A 115 6.65 3.06 5.34
CA ASP A 115 6.93 4.46 4.97
C ASP A 115 5.77 5.14 4.23
N PRO A 116 5.10 4.48 3.26
CA PRO A 116 3.95 5.06 2.58
C PRO A 116 2.84 5.58 3.50
N THR A 117 2.66 4.97 4.68
CA THR A 117 1.64 5.43 5.63
C THR A 117 2.00 6.77 6.26
N ILE A 118 3.29 7.00 6.57
CA ILE A 118 3.79 8.30 7.05
C ILE A 118 3.63 9.35 5.95
N ILE A 119 4.04 9.02 4.72
CA ILE A 119 3.94 9.93 3.58
C ILE A 119 2.47 10.35 3.38
N TYR A 120 1.53 9.41 3.43
CA TYR A 120 0.11 9.73 3.33
C TYR A 120 -0.38 10.63 4.49
N GLY A 121 0.06 10.36 5.70
CA GLY A 121 -0.27 11.19 6.86
C GLY A 121 0.14 12.65 6.69
N ILE A 122 1.29 12.90 6.04
CA ILE A 122 1.85 14.24 5.82
C ILE A 122 1.24 14.92 4.58
N THR A 123 1.16 14.19 3.46
CA THR A 123 0.90 14.78 2.13
C THR A 123 -0.45 14.40 1.53
N LYS A 124 -1.22 13.53 2.20
CA LYS A 124 -2.41 12.90 1.64
C LYS A 124 -2.11 12.13 0.34
N GLY A 125 -0.95 11.45 0.31
CA GLY A 125 -0.53 10.57 -0.77
C GLY A 125 0.19 11.26 -1.93
N TYR A 126 0.35 12.58 -1.91
CA TYR A 126 1.21 13.27 -2.88
C TYR A 126 2.69 12.98 -2.61
N PRO A 127 3.55 13.02 -3.64
CA PRO A 127 4.98 12.80 -3.45
C PRO A 127 5.57 13.75 -2.40
N LEU A 128 6.32 13.20 -1.44
CA LEU A 128 6.96 14.02 -0.40
C LEU A 128 8.11 14.86 -0.95
N GLY A 129 8.73 14.45 -2.08
CA GLY A 129 9.82 15.16 -2.75
C GLY A 129 11.17 15.11 -2.00
N ARG A 130 11.26 14.41 -0.89
CA ARG A 130 12.43 14.21 -0.04
C ARG A 130 12.30 12.92 0.78
N GLY A 131 13.34 12.55 1.50
CA GLY A 131 13.26 11.48 2.52
C GLY A 131 12.38 11.85 3.72
N ILE A 132 11.89 10.84 4.42
CA ILE A 132 11.18 10.99 5.70
C ILE A 132 12.22 11.43 6.75
N ARG A 133 11.88 12.43 7.58
CA ARG A 133 12.74 12.93 8.65
C ARG A 133 12.59 12.07 9.91
N GLU A 134 13.61 12.05 10.76
CA GLU A 134 13.55 11.34 12.05
C GLU A 134 12.38 11.82 12.93
N SER A 135 12.12 13.13 12.95
CA SER A 135 10.97 13.69 13.68
C SER A 135 9.61 13.21 13.14
N GLU A 136 9.51 12.93 11.85
CA GLU A 136 8.31 12.39 11.22
C GLU A 136 8.13 10.88 11.52
N LEU A 137 9.26 10.15 11.56
CA LEU A 137 9.27 8.74 12.01
C LEU A 137 8.89 8.60 13.49
N ALA A 138 9.27 9.57 14.33
CA ALA A 138 8.97 9.57 15.76
C ALA A 138 7.61 10.19 16.10
N ALA A 139 6.94 10.85 15.15
CA ALA A 139 5.69 11.56 15.40
C ALA A 139 4.54 10.58 15.71
N ASP A 140 3.82 10.83 16.81
CA ASP A 140 2.61 10.08 17.16
C ASP A 140 1.41 10.62 16.36
N THR A 141 1.21 10.06 15.17
CA THR A 141 0.10 10.40 14.29
C THR A 141 -0.68 9.16 13.91
N PRO A 142 -1.99 9.28 13.59
CA PRO A 142 -2.84 8.14 13.27
C PRO A 142 -2.37 7.29 12.07
N TYR A 143 -1.57 7.87 11.17
CA TYR A 143 -1.03 7.17 10.00
C TYR A 143 0.42 6.69 10.21
N ASN A 144 1.07 7.02 11.32
CA ASN A 144 2.43 6.57 11.54
C ASN A 144 2.47 5.13 12.05
N THR A 145 2.59 4.18 11.14
CA THR A 145 2.67 2.74 11.49
C THR A 145 4.00 2.33 12.15
N TYR A 146 4.94 3.25 12.36
CA TYR A 146 6.09 3.09 13.26
C TYR A 146 5.75 3.42 14.72
N ALA A 147 4.71 4.23 14.95
CA ALA A 147 4.24 4.64 16.28
C ALA A 147 3.02 3.82 16.74
N ILE A 148 2.02 3.67 15.86
CA ILE A 148 0.78 2.95 16.18
C ILE A 148 0.93 1.42 16.03
N THR A 149 0.09 0.68 16.75
CA THR A 149 -0.11 -0.77 16.56
C THR A 149 -1.36 -1.01 15.71
N GLY A 150 -1.28 -1.97 14.78
CA GLY A 150 -2.40 -2.30 13.90
C GLY A 150 -2.45 -1.43 12.64
N LEU A 151 -3.66 -1.27 12.10
CA LEU A 151 -3.91 -0.57 10.85
C LEU A 151 -4.10 0.93 11.07
N PRO A 152 -3.74 1.78 10.08
CA PRO A 152 -4.13 3.18 10.09
C PRO A 152 -5.66 3.32 9.95
N PRO A 153 -6.23 4.54 10.20
CA PRO A 153 -7.69 4.71 10.26
C PRO A 153 -8.40 4.56 8.91
N THR A 154 -7.72 4.77 7.79
CA THR A 154 -8.28 4.64 6.43
C THR A 154 -7.26 4.02 5.48
N PRO A 155 -7.67 3.58 4.28
CA PRO A 155 -6.74 3.33 3.19
C PRO A 155 -5.87 4.57 2.91
N ILE A 156 -4.71 4.37 2.28
CA ILE A 156 -3.76 5.42 1.90
C ILE A 156 -3.70 5.66 0.39
N CYS A 157 -4.45 4.88 -0.36
CA CYS A 157 -4.68 5.01 -1.81
C CYS A 157 -5.83 4.08 -2.22
N ASN A 158 -6.20 4.11 -3.49
CA ASN A 158 -7.09 3.12 -4.11
C ASN A 158 -6.26 1.94 -4.62
N PRO A 159 -6.32 0.76 -3.97
CA PRO A 159 -5.55 -0.41 -4.38
C PRO A 159 -6.17 -1.07 -5.60
N GLY A 160 -5.33 -1.71 -6.41
CA GLY A 160 -5.76 -2.56 -7.50
C GLY A 160 -6.32 -3.90 -7.02
N LYS A 161 -7.00 -4.60 -7.92
CA LYS A 161 -7.56 -5.94 -7.68
C LYS A 161 -6.56 -6.93 -7.11
N ASP A 162 -5.33 -6.89 -7.61
CA ASP A 162 -4.28 -7.82 -7.21
C ASP A 162 -3.82 -7.59 -5.76
N SER A 163 -3.77 -6.35 -5.29
CA SER A 163 -3.42 -6.04 -3.91
C SER A 163 -4.52 -6.46 -2.93
N ILE A 164 -5.78 -6.26 -3.30
CA ILE A 164 -6.93 -6.75 -2.52
C ILE A 164 -6.91 -8.28 -2.45
N ALA A 165 -6.74 -8.96 -3.59
CA ALA A 165 -6.66 -10.41 -3.65
C ALA A 165 -5.46 -10.96 -2.88
N ALA A 166 -4.30 -10.29 -2.92
CA ALA A 166 -3.09 -10.68 -2.20
C ALA A 166 -3.27 -10.63 -0.68
N VAL A 167 -3.91 -9.60 -0.16
CA VAL A 167 -4.21 -9.47 1.28
C VAL A 167 -5.19 -10.52 1.76
N LEU A 168 -6.20 -10.82 0.95
CA LEU A 168 -7.24 -11.79 1.30
C LEU A 168 -6.78 -13.25 1.09
N ASN A 169 -5.73 -13.47 0.29
CA ASN A 169 -5.10 -14.78 0.07
C ASN A 169 -3.56 -14.62 0.02
N PRO A 170 -2.92 -14.30 1.15
CA PRO A 170 -1.48 -14.10 1.22
C PRO A 170 -0.71 -15.40 0.90
N ALA A 171 0.57 -15.28 0.58
CA ALA A 171 1.43 -16.45 0.44
C ALA A 171 1.60 -17.16 1.79
N ALA A 172 1.80 -18.47 1.76
CA ALA A 172 2.23 -19.21 2.95
C ALA A 172 3.69 -18.85 3.26
N SER A 173 3.90 -18.09 4.33
CA SER A 173 5.24 -17.65 4.78
C SER A 173 5.23 -17.39 6.27
N ALA A 174 6.39 -17.56 6.91
CA ALA A 174 6.66 -17.16 8.29
C ALA A 174 7.44 -15.84 8.38
N ASP A 175 7.68 -15.16 7.25
CA ASP A 175 8.48 -13.95 7.21
C ASP A 175 7.78 -12.79 7.91
N LEU A 176 8.58 -12.01 8.62
CA LEU A 176 8.17 -10.82 9.37
C LEU A 176 8.84 -9.54 8.86
N TYR A 177 9.82 -9.68 7.97
CA TYR A 177 10.66 -8.58 7.48
C TYR A 177 10.91 -8.71 5.99
N PHE A 178 11.09 -7.58 5.35
CA PHE A 178 11.61 -7.49 3.99
C PHE A 178 12.48 -6.23 3.84
N VAL A 179 13.38 -6.24 2.87
CA VAL A 179 14.21 -5.10 2.49
C VAL A 179 14.55 -5.21 1.01
N ALA A 180 14.79 -4.09 0.35
CA ALA A 180 15.16 -4.06 -1.05
C ALA A 180 16.41 -4.94 -1.35
N ASN A 181 16.39 -5.68 -2.46
CA ASN A 181 17.47 -6.57 -2.88
C ASN A 181 18.48 -5.90 -3.85
N GLY A 182 18.24 -4.64 -4.21
CA GLY A 182 19.05 -3.92 -5.20
C GLY A 182 18.80 -4.29 -6.66
N LYS A 183 17.87 -5.19 -6.95
CA LYS A 183 17.50 -5.64 -8.32
C LYS A 183 16.06 -5.31 -8.67
N GLY A 184 15.43 -4.40 -7.91
CA GLY A 184 14.05 -3.96 -8.10
C GLY A 184 13.02 -4.74 -7.30
N GLY A 185 13.42 -5.74 -6.50
CA GLY A 185 12.56 -6.52 -5.61
C GLY A 185 13.07 -6.53 -4.18
N HIS A 186 12.59 -7.49 -3.38
CA HIS A 186 12.86 -7.61 -1.96
C HIS A 186 13.52 -8.95 -1.59
N VAL A 187 14.20 -8.94 -0.45
CA VAL A 187 14.64 -10.14 0.28
C VAL A 187 13.82 -10.21 1.56
N PHE A 188 13.27 -11.38 1.83
CA PHE A 188 12.39 -11.64 2.97
C PHE A 188 13.16 -12.33 4.10
N ALA A 189 12.68 -12.19 5.33
CA ALA A 189 13.28 -12.79 6.50
C ALA A 189 12.25 -13.06 7.59
N ALA A 190 12.34 -14.23 8.23
CA ALA A 190 11.49 -14.59 9.35
C ALA A 190 12.04 -14.05 10.70
N THR A 191 13.33 -13.75 10.79
CA THR A 191 13.97 -13.30 12.03
C THR A 191 14.68 -11.96 11.86
N MET A 192 14.77 -11.18 12.96
CA MET A 192 15.51 -9.91 12.98
C MET A 192 16.97 -10.09 12.56
N ALA A 193 17.64 -11.14 13.05
CA ALA A 193 19.05 -11.38 12.71
C ALA A 193 19.28 -11.65 11.22
N GLN A 194 18.31 -12.29 10.53
CA GLN A 194 18.37 -12.44 9.08
C GLN A 194 18.11 -11.09 8.39
N HIS A 195 17.12 -10.34 8.86
CA HIS A 195 16.80 -9.03 8.34
C HIS A 195 17.98 -8.06 8.44
N GLU A 196 18.65 -7.99 9.57
CA GLU A 196 19.83 -7.14 9.77
C GLU A 196 20.95 -7.48 8.77
N ARG A 197 21.22 -8.76 8.50
CA ARG A 197 22.17 -9.17 7.46
C ARG A 197 21.74 -8.69 6.07
N ASN A 198 20.44 -8.80 5.75
CA ASN A 198 19.90 -8.35 4.48
C ASN A 198 19.99 -6.81 4.35
N VAL A 199 19.74 -6.06 5.44
CA VAL A 199 19.91 -4.61 5.49
C VAL A 199 21.36 -4.20 5.24
N VAL A 200 22.32 -4.88 5.85
CA VAL A 200 23.76 -4.63 5.61
C VAL A 200 24.09 -4.86 4.13
N ALA A 201 23.63 -5.97 3.56
CA ALA A 201 23.83 -6.25 2.13
C ALA A 201 23.19 -5.18 1.22
N TRP A 202 21.98 -4.75 1.53
CA TRP A 202 21.30 -3.68 0.79
C TRP A 202 22.07 -2.36 0.88
N ARG A 203 22.48 -1.95 2.08
CA ARG A 203 23.27 -0.71 2.27
C ARG A 203 24.59 -0.73 1.50
N ALA A 204 25.23 -1.89 1.37
CA ALA A 204 26.43 -2.04 0.54
C ALA A 204 26.16 -1.77 -0.94
N VAL A 205 25.04 -2.30 -1.47
CA VAL A 205 24.60 -2.05 -2.85
C VAL A 205 24.27 -0.57 -3.07
N GLU A 206 23.55 0.04 -2.13
CA GLU A 206 23.14 1.45 -2.22
C GLU A 206 24.37 2.38 -2.21
N ARG A 207 25.32 2.15 -1.30
CA ARG A 207 26.58 2.91 -1.25
C ARG A 207 27.41 2.76 -2.52
N ALA A 208 27.50 1.54 -3.06
CA ALA A 208 28.21 1.31 -4.34
C ALA A 208 27.58 2.08 -5.50
N ARG A 209 26.25 2.17 -5.55
CA ARG A 209 25.52 2.98 -6.56
C ARG A 209 25.77 4.49 -6.41
N GLN A 210 26.03 4.94 -5.19
CA GLN A 210 26.34 6.34 -4.89
C GLN A 210 27.85 6.66 -5.02
N GLY A 211 28.68 5.67 -5.38
CA GLY A 211 30.14 5.83 -5.44
C GLY A 211 30.81 6.00 -4.08
N LEU A 212 30.14 5.61 -2.98
CA LEU A 212 30.64 5.73 -1.63
C LEU A 212 31.45 4.49 -1.22
N PRO A 213 32.46 4.62 -0.34
CA PRO A 213 33.24 3.48 0.13
C PRO A 213 32.38 2.47 0.89
N PRO A 214 32.79 1.18 0.97
CA PRO A 214 32.11 0.17 1.76
C PRO A 214 31.91 0.60 3.22
N LEU A 215 30.88 0.03 3.89
CA LEU A 215 30.74 0.20 5.33
C LEU A 215 31.94 -0.45 6.03
N PRO A 216 32.46 0.13 7.12
CA PRO A 216 33.45 -0.55 7.95
C PRO A 216 32.85 -1.86 8.47
N GLU A 217 33.69 -2.91 8.51
CA GLU A 217 33.28 -4.19 9.11
C GLU A 217 32.83 -3.97 10.55
N ALA A 218 31.65 -4.51 10.89
CA ALA A 218 31.19 -4.51 12.27
C ALA A 218 32.19 -5.32 13.12
N LYS A 219 32.80 -4.65 14.11
CA LYS A 219 33.68 -5.29 15.10
C LYS A 219 32.88 -6.16 16.04
#